data_888f428e021d9da6bad0c71ece3a8e64
#
_entry.id   888f428e021d9da6bad0c71ece3a8e64
#
_cell.length_a   1.000
_cell.length_b   1.000
_cell.length_c   1.000
_cell.angle_alpha   90.00
_cell.angle_beta   90.00
_cell.angle_gamma   90.00
#
_symmetry.space_group_name_H-M   'P 1'
#
loop_
_entity.id
_entity.type
_entity.pdbx_description
1 polymer ?
#
loop_
_entity_poly.entity_id
_entity_poly.type
_entity_poly.pdbx_seq_one_letter_code
_entity_poly.pdbx_strand_id
1 'polypeptide(L)'
;MCIRDSREEETQVDRYEDALGTYLVKLSSRELNHADSQSVNTLLHTISDFERISDHSVNLMESAEEMHTKEIQFSQDARDELQVLEDAVQDILNRTTDAFRKGDLHLASKVEPLEAVVNELVRAIKAHHIARLQAGSCSIEYGFVLDDLLTNYERVCDHCSNVAVAQIEVAQDSFDTHAYLNELRHGNDTKESEEFHRRLDRYRERYLFPENQSAEDFDK
;
A
#
# COMPACT_ATOMS: atom_id res chain seq x y z
N MET A 1 -2.44 19.41 10.87
CA MET A 1 -1.87 19.44 9.53
C MET A 1 -2.82 20.25 8.67
N CYS A 2 -2.34 21.25 7.94
CA CYS A 2 -3.21 22.12 7.11
C CYS A 2 -3.18 21.56 5.69
N ILE A 3 -4.34 21.54 5.01
CA ILE A 3 -4.48 21.08 3.60
C ILE A 3 -3.42 21.72 2.68
N ARG A 4 -3.13 23.01 2.91
CA ARG A 4 -2.09 23.72 2.17
C ARG A 4 -0.69 23.13 2.39
N ASP A 5 -0.40 22.71 3.61
CA ASP A 5 0.92 22.15 3.95
C ASP A 5 1.14 20.82 3.21
N SER A 6 0.11 19.96 3.10
CA SER A 6 0.22 18.68 2.38
C SER A 6 0.48 18.87 0.89
N ARG A 7 -0.17 19.83 0.22
CA ARG A 7 0.11 20.17 -1.19
C ARG A 7 1.50 20.79 -1.39
N GLU A 8 1.99 21.57 -0.42
CA GLU A 8 3.35 22.11 -0.47
C GLU A 8 4.40 21.01 -0.30
N GLU A 9 4.13 20.00 0.55
CA GLU A 9 5.01 18.84 0.77
C GLU A 9 5.04 17.95 -0.48
N GLU A 10 3.90 17.66 -1.09
CA GLU A 10 3.81 16.90 -2.35
C GLU A 10 4.61 17.60 -3.48
N THR A 11 4.42 18.92 -3.68
CA THR A 11 5.20 19.69 -4.65
C THR A 11 6.72 19.63 -4.39
N GLN A 12 7.14 19.43 -3.14
CA GLN A 12 8.56 19.22 -2.82
C GLN A 12 9.01 17.81 -3.20
N VAL A 13 8.17 16.78 -2.99
CA VAL A 13 8.45 15.40 -3.39
C VAL A 13 8.66 15.32 -4.90
N ASP A 14 7.78 15.94 -5.71
CA ASP A 14 7.93 16.04 -7.17
C ASP A 14 9.28 16.62 -7.59
N ARG A 15 9.67 17.74 -6.98
CA ARG A 15 10.95 18.37 -7.27
C ARG A 15 12.14 17.48 -6.92
N TYR A 16 12.03 16.71 -5.85
CA TYR A 16 13.06 15.73 -5.47
C TYR A 16 13.08 14.57 -6.45
N GLU A 17 11.92 14.06 -6.88
CA GLU A 17 11.83 13.00 -7.89
C GLU A 17 12.54 13.41 -9.18
N ASP A 18 12.18 14.55 -9.78
CA ASP A 18 12.79 15.10 -10.98
C ASP A 18 14.31 15.29 -10.84
N ALA A 19 14.75 15.91 -9.74
CA ALA A 19 16.16 16.21 -9.52
C ALA A 19 16.99 14.93 -9.32
N LEU A 20 16.48 13.99 -8.51
CA LEU A 20 17.13 12.72 -8.21
C LEU A 20 17.12 11.82 -9.45
N GLY A 21 16.00 11.71 -10.18
CA GLY A 21 15.93 10.94 -11.42
C GLY A 21 16.97 11.41 -12.44
N THR A 22 17.05 12.72 -12.68
CA THR A 22 18.06 13.32 -13.56
C THR A 22 19.51 13.03 -13.07
N TYR A 23 19.75 13.11 -11.77
CA TYR A 23 21.06 12.83 -11.20
C TYR A 23 21.45 11.36 -11.31
N LEU A 24 20.54 10.44 -10.97
CA LEU A 24 20.75 9.01 -11.01
C LEU A 24 21.00 8.50 -12.44
N VAL A 25 20.28 9.01 -13.44
CA VAL A 25 20.53 8.69 -14.86
C VAL A 25 21.94 9.13 -15.29
N LYS A 26 22.41 10.31 -14.84
CA LYS A 26 23.79 10.75 -15.12
C LYS A 26 24.81 9.90 -14.36
N LEU A 27 24.48 9.43 -13.17
CA LEU A 27 25.35 8.59 -12.36
C LEU A 27 25.46 7.19 -12.94
N SER A 28 24.36 6.60 -13.42
CA SER A 28 24.33 5.27 -14.05
C SER A 28 25.17 5.17 -15.33
N SER A 29 25.47 6.31 -16.00
CA SER A 29 26.33 6.35 -17.18
C SER A 29 27.84 6.33 -16.85
N ARG A 30 28.22 6.31 -15.56
CA ARG A 30 29.61 6.26 -15.12
C ARG A 30 30.04 4.84 -14.77
N GLU A 31 31.34 4.59 -14.68
CA GLU A 31 31.87 3.35 -14.13
C GLU A 31 31.59 3.31 -12.62
N LEU A 32 30.66 2.45 -12.23
CA LEU A 32 30.29 2.21 -10.84
C LEU A 32 30.80 0.84 -10.40
N ASN A 33 31.14 0.69 -9.12
CA ASN A 33 31.31 -0.64 -8.56
C ASN A 33 29.95 -1.34 -8.41
N HIS A 34 29.95 -2.65 -8.17
CA HIS A 34 28.72 -3.44 -8.11
C HIS A 34 27.73 -2.93 -7.05
N ALA A 35 28.17 -2.59 -5.85
CA ALA A 35 27.31 -2.10 -4.76
C ALA A 35 26.68 -0.73 -5.09
N ASP A 36 27.46 0.19 -5.68
CA ASP A 36 26.95 1.49 -6.11
C ASP A 36 25.95 1.34 -7.26
N SER A 37 26.21 0.41 -8.20
CA SER A 37 25.28 0.10 -9.30
C SER A 37 23.95 -0.45 -8.78
N GLN A 38 23.98 -1.38 -7.82
CA GLN A 38 22.77 -1.88 -7.18
C GLN A 38 22.00 -0.75 -6.48
N SER A 39 22.70 0.11 -5.74
CA SER A 39 22.07 1.25 -5.05
C SER A 39 21.40 2.21 -6.03
N VAL A 40 22.07 2.56 -7.13
CA VAL A 40 21.51 3.42 -8.19
C VAL A 40 20.29 2.77 -8.84
N ASN A 41 20.36 1.48 -9.13
CA ASN A 41 19.23 0.74 -9.72
C ASN A 41 18.02 0.71 -8.76
N THR A 42 18.22 0.39 -7.49
CA THR A 42 17.14 0.42 -6.49
C THR A 42 16.47 1.79 -6.45
N LEU A 43 17.26 2.87 -6.38
CA LEU A 43 16.73 4.23 -6.36
C LEU A 43 15.97 4.58 -7.64
N LEU A 44 16.49 4.24 -8.82
CA LEU A 44 15.82 4.49 -10.10
C LEU A 44 14.48 3.76 -10.22
N HIS A 45 14.38 2.55 -9.68
CA HIS A 45 13.13 1.77 -9.71
C HIS A 45 12.10 2.24 -8.68
N THR A 46 12.50 2.91 -7.60
CA THR A 46 11.61 3.20 -6.47
C THR A 46 11.21 4.67 -6.34
N ILE A 47 11.95 5.58 -6.99
CA ILE A 47 11.74 7.02 -6.79
C ILE A 47 10.34 7.48 -7.21
N SER A 48 9.84 7.00 -8.35
CA SER A 48 8.50 7.33 -8.82
C SER A 48 7.40 6.67 -7.98
N ASP A 49 7.64 5.52 -7.34
CA ASP A 49 6.68 4.93 -6.42
C ASP A 49 6.52 5.77 -5.15
N PHE A 50 7.59 6.37 -4.64
CA PHE A 50 7.50 7.30 -3.50
C PHE A 50 6.75 8.59 -3.86
N GLU A 51 6.96 9.13 -5.07
CA GLU A 51 6.19 10.27 -5.58
C GLU A 51 4.71 9.91 -5.68
N ARG A 52 4.36 8.74 -6.26
CA ARG A 52 2.97 8.27 -6.35
C ARG A 52 2.29 8.07 -4.99
N ILE A 53 3.01 7.60 -3.99
CA ILE A 53 2.49 7.52 -2.61
C ILE A 53 2.14 8.93 -2.10
N SER A 54 2.96 9.94 -2.39
CA SER A 54 2.71 11.33 -2.04
C SER A 54 1.47 11.88 -2.76
N ASP A 55 1.34 11.67 -4.07
CA ASP A 55 0.17 12.04 -4.88
C ASP A 55 -1.13 11.48 -4.29
N HIS A 56 -1.15 10.19 -3.99
CA HIS A 56 -2.33 9.54 -3.40
C HIS A 56 -2.66 10.07 -2.01
N SER A 57 -1.68 10.56 -1.25
CA SER A 57 -1.93 11.22 0.03
C SER A 57 -2.69 12.55 -0.13
N VAL A 58 -2.42 13.30 -1.20
CA VAL A 58 -3.17 14.52 -1.55
C VAL A 58 -4.60 14.16 -2.00
N ASN A 59 -4.79 13.11 -2.78
CA ASN A 59 -6.12 12.65 -3.18
C ASN A 59 -6.97 12.23 -1.97
N LEU A 60 -6.37 11.53 -0.99
CA LEU A 60 -7.06 11.18 0.27
C LEU A 60 -7.47 12.43 1.07
N MET A 61 -6.60 13.44 1.11
CA MET A 61 -6.92 14.72 1.74
C MET A 61 -8.06 15.44 1.01
N GLU A 62 -8.09 15.43 -0.32
CA GLU A 62 -9.16 16.01 -1.14
C GLU A 62 -10.50 15.29 -0.90
N SER A 63 -10.49 13.97 -0.79
CA SER A 63 -11.68 13.19 -0.40
C SER A 63 -12.17 13.57 1.00
N ALA A 64 -11.27 13.81 1.96
CA ALA A 64 -11.62 14.27 3.31
C ALA A 64 -12.21 15.71 3.29
N GLU A 65 -11.70 16.61 2.43
CA GLU A 65 -12.23 17.95 2.21
C GLU A 65 -13.65 17.91 1.60
N GLU A 66 -13.86 17.01 0.64
CA GLU A 66 -15.17 16.75 0.05
C GLU A 66 -16.18 16.24 1.08
N MET A 67 -15.77 15.25 1.90
CA MET A 67 -16.59 14.74 3.00
C MET A 67 -17.00 15.84 3.96
N HIS A 68 -16.06 16.71 4.33
CA HIS A 68 -16.34 17.83 5.22
C HIS A 68 -17.31 18.84 4.59
N THR A 69 -17.09 19.21 3.33
CA THR A 69 -17.89 20.20 2.61
C THR A 69 -19.32 19.73 2.36
N LYS A 70 -19.50 18.44 2.07
CA LYS A 70 -20.79 17.80 1.79
C LYS A 70 -21.45 17.23 3.05
N GLU A 71 -20.84 17.39 4.23
CA GLU A 71 -21.32 16.81 5.50
C GLU A 71 -21.56 15.29 5.44
N ILE A 72 -20.71 14.57 4.66
CA ILE A 72 -20.81 13.12 4.51
C ILE A 72 -20.40 12.43 5.81
N GLN A 73 -21.28 11.57 6.32
CA GLN A 73 -21.03 10.76 7.51
C GLN A 73 -21.32 9.29 7.21
N PHE A 74 -20.29 8.48 7.22
CA PHE A 74 -20.43 7.03 7.11
C PHE A 74 -21.10 6.44 8.36
N SER A 75 -21.79 5.30 8.19
CA SER A 75 -22.32 4.52 9.32
C SER A 75 -21.19 4.08 10.26
N GLN A 76 -21.55 3.66 11.49
CA GLN A 76 -20.55 3.17 12.44
C GLN A 76 -19.80 1.98 11.86
N ASP A 77 -20.50 0.98 11.31
CA ASP A 77 -19.92 -0.19 10.69
C ASP A 77 -18.91 0.17 9.58
N ALA A 78 -19.28 1.11 8.69
CA ALA A 78 -18.37 1.55 7.63
C ALA A 78 -17.13 2.29 8.18
N ARG A 79 -17.26 3.03 9.27
CA ARG A 79 -16.11 3.66 9.94
C ARG A 79 -15.19 2.64 10.59
N ASP A 80 -15.76 1.62 11.22
CA ASP A 80 -15.01 0.56 11.86
C ASP A 80 -14.24 -0.29 10.80
N GLU A 81 -14.90 -0.58 9.66
CA GLU A 81 -14.25 -1.23 8.51
C GLU A 81 -13.09 -0.38 7.95
N LEU A 82 -13.31 0.94 7.77
CA LEU A 82 -12.27 1.87 7.29
C LEU A 82 -11.11 1.96 8.28
N GLN A 83 -11.36 1.96 9.58
CA GLN A 83 -10.29 1.99 10.59
C GLN A 83 -9.38 0.76 10.50
N VAL A 84 -9.94 -0.44 10.28
CA VAL A 84 -9.15 -1.65 10.06
C VAL A 84 -8.28 -1.53 8.80
N LEU A 85 -8.82 -0.98 7.72
CA LEU A 85 -8.08 -0.73 6.48
C LEU A 85 -6.97 0.30 6.70
N GLU A 86 -7.26 1.42 7.37
CA GLU A 86 -6.28 2.47 7.68
C GLU A 86 -5.12 1.93 8.52
N ASP A 87 -5.39 1.09 9.51
CA ASP A 87 -4.37 0.45 10.34
C ASP A 87 -3.46 -0.47 9.50
N ALA A 88 -4.03 -1.21 8.54
CA ALA A 88 -3.27 -2.05 7.62
C ALA A 88 -2.41 -1.21 6.65
N VAL A 89 -2.97 -0.12 6.10
CA VAL A 89 -2.23 0.83 5.23
C VAL A 89 -1.09 1.50 5.98
N GLN A 90 -1.31 1.90 7.23
CA GLN A 90 -0.25 2.48 8.06
C GLN A 90 0.86 1.47 8.37
N ASP A 91 0.52 0.20 8.60
CA ASP A 91 1.52 -0.86 8.84
C ASP A 91 2.36 -1.12 7.58
N ILE A 92 1.74 -1.19 6.38
CA ILE A 92 2.49 -1.39 5.13
C ILE A 92 3.42 -0.22 4.80
N LEU A 93 2.98 1.02 4.98
CA LEU A 93 3.80 2.23 4.81
C LEU A 93 5.02 2.21 5.73
N ASN A 94 4.82 1.90 7.01
CA ASN A 94 5.90 1.83 7.98
C ASN A 94 6.91 0.74 7.62
N ARG A 95 6.45 -0.45 7.22
CA ARG A 95 7.31 -1.57 6.82
C ARG A 95 8.11 -1.24 5.57
N THR A 96 7.46 -0.70 4.55
CA THR A 96 8.11 -0.32 3.29
C THR A 96 9.19 0.74 3.52
N THR A 97 8.85 1.80 4.26
CA THR A 97 9.79 2.88 4.58
C THR A 97 10.98 2.38 5.40
N ASP A 98 10.73 1.54 6.40
CA ASP A 98 11.78 0.96 7.24
C ASP A 98 12.65 -0.03 6.48
N ALA A 99 12.06 -0.88 5.63
CA ALA A 99 12.79 -1.80 4.76
C ALA A 99 13.71 -1.04 3.81
N PHE A 100 13.17 -0.03 3.15
CA PHE A 100 13.93 0.81 2.22
C PHE A 100 15.08 1.53 2.91
N ARG A 101 14.82 2.21 4.02
CA ARG A 101 15.84 2.99 4.75
C ARG A 101 16.96 2.14 5.33
N LYS A 102 16.67 0.90 5.74
CA LYS A 102 17.63 -0.01 6.37
C LYS A 102 18.27 -1.00 5.38
N GLY A 103 17.76 -1.08 4.15
CA GLY A 103 18.14 -2.15 3.20
C GLY A 103 17.75 -3.55 3.70
N ASP A 104 16.66 -3.65 4.48
CA ASP A 104 16.23 -4.90 5.13
C ASP A 104 15.30 -5.70 4.23
N LEU A 105 15.86 -6.65 3.48
CA LEU A 105 15.11 -7.52 2.57
C LEU A 105 14.12 -8.45 3.31
N HIS A 106 14.41 -8.82 4.57
CA HIS A 106 13.48 -9.62 5.35
C HIS A 106 12.24 -8.79 5.74
N LEU A 107 12.41 -7.48 5.97
CA LEU A 107 11.29 -6.60 6.20
C LEU A 107 10.53 -6.33 4.90
N ALA A 108 11.23 -6.13 3.78
CA ALA A 108 10.66 -5.99 2.44
C ALA A 108 9.77 -7.20 2.08
N SER A 109 10.21 -8.43 2.33
CA SER A 109 9.44 -9.65 2.05
C SER A 109 8.13 -9.80 2.87
N LYS A 110 7.86 -8.91 3.82
CA LYS A 110 6.61 -8.88 4.59
C LYS A 110 5.57 -7.91 4.00
N VAL A 111 5.95 -7.11 3.02
CA VAL A 111 5.07 -6.10 2.42
C VAL A 111 4.03 -6.75 1.52
N GLU A 112 4.45 -7.61 0.61
CA GLU A 112 3.57 -8.27 -0.36
C GLU A 112 2.40 -9.08 0.25
N PRO A 113 2.60 -9.92 1.30
CA PRO A 113 1.47 -10.60 1.93
C PRO A 113 0.52 -9.64 2.67
N LEU A 114 1.00 -8.46 3.12
CA LEU A 114 0.15 -7.44 3.72
C LEU A 114 -0.64 -6.67 2.66
N GLU A 115 -0.03 -6.36 1.51
CA GLU A 115 -0.72 -5.77 0.34
C GLU A 115 -1.89 -6.66 -0.10
N ALA A 116 -1.68 -7.98 -0.20
CA ALA A 116 -2.74 -8.92 -0.56
C ALA A 116 -3.93 -8.86 0.42
N VAL A 117 -3.67 -8.70 1.72
CA VAL A 117 -4.73 -8.51 2.73
C VAL A 117 -5.45 -7.17 2.56
N VAL A 118 -4.73 -6.08 2.27
CA VAL A 118 -5.36 -4.78 1.98
C VAL A 118 -6.33 -4.90 0.80
N ASN A 119 -5.94 -5.59 -0.27
CA ASN A 119 -6.81 -5.84 -1.42
C ASN A 119 -8.06 -6.68 -1.06
N GLU A 120 -7.93 -7.63 -0.13
CA GLU A 120 -9.07 -8.38 0.41
C GLU A 120 -10.01 -7.48 1.21
N LEU A 121 -9.47 -6.62 2.09
CA LEU A 121 -10.24 -5.65 2.87
C LEU A 121 -10.99 -4.66 1.97
N VAL A 122 -10.34 -4.08 0.97
CA VAL A 122 -10.96 -3.16 0.00
C VAL A 122 -12.13 -3.83 -0.71
N ARG A 123 -11.97 -5.06 -1.19
CA ARG A 123 -13.05 -5.82 -1.84
C ARG A 123 -14.22 -6.09 -0.88
N ALA A 124 -13.93 -6.44 0.36
CA ALA A 124 -14.95 -6.71 1.37
C ALA A 124 -15.73 -5.42 1.72
N ILE A 125 -15.06 -4.29 1.94
CA ILE A 125 -15.72 -3.01 2.21
C ILE A 125 -16.62 -2.58 1.05
N LYS A 126 -16.16 -2.75 -0.20
CA LYS A 126 -16.98 -2.50 -1.41
C LYS A 126 -18.24 -3.39 -1.42
N ALA A 127 -18.11 -4.68 -1.10
CA ALA A 127 -19.23 -5.60 -1.03
C ALA A 127 -20.22 -5.22 0.09
N HIS A 128 -19.74 -4.86 1.28
CA HIS A 128 -20.57 -4.42 2.39
C HIS A 128 -21.29 -3.11 2.08
N HIS A 129 -20.61 -2.17 1.38
CA HIS A 129 -21.27 -0.94 0.94
C HIS A 129 -22.42 -1.22 -0.04
N ILE A 130 -22.23 -2.14 -0.99
CA ILE A 130 -23.31 -2.57 -1.91
C ILE A 130 -24.49 -3.16 -1.12
N ALA A 131 -24.25 -3.99 -0.11
CA ALA A 131 -25.30 -4.53 0.74
C ALA A 131 -26.04 -3.42 1.51
N ARG A 132 -25.34 -2.42 2.06
CA ARG A 132 -25.93 -1.25 2.73
C ARG A 132 -26.77 -0.41 1.76
N LEU A 133 -26.34 -0.24 0.50
CA LEU A 133 -27.14 0.42 -0.55
C LEU A 133 -28.43 -0.34 -0.84
N GLN A 134 -28.37 -1.65 -1.01
CA GLN A 134 -29.53 -2.50 -1.27
C GLN A 134 -30.53 -2.49 -0.11
N ALA A 135 -30.04 -2.38 1.12
CA ALA A 135 -30.86 -2.26 2.33
C ALA A 135 -31.46 -0.84 2.52
N GLY A 136 -31.07 0.13 1.68
CA GLY A 136 -31.50 1.52 1.81
C GLY A 136 -30.90 2.27 3.01
N SER A 137 -29.83 1.75 3.60
CA SER A 137 -29.17 2.32 4.78
C SER A 137 -28.03 3.29 4.44
N CYS A 138 -27.70 3.48 3.17
CA CYS A 138 -26.79 4.52 2.70
C CYS A 138 -27.19 5.08 1.33
N SER A 139 -26.57 6.18 0.90
CA SER A 139 -26.82 6.80 -0.40
C SER A 139 -25.74 6.44 -1.42
N ILE A 140 -26.11 6.52 -2.72
CA ILE A 140 -25.17 6.33 -3.83
C ILE A 140 -24.05 7.39 -3.81
N GLU A 141 -24.37 8.61 -3.39
CA GLU A 141 -23.41 9.72 -3.31
C GLU A 141 -22.25 9.40 -2.36
N TYR A 142 -22.54 8.78 -1.21
CA TYR A 142 -21.51 8.34 -0.26
C TYR A 142 -20.63 7.24 -0.83
N GLY A 143 -21.19 6.44 -1.76
CA GLY A 143 -20.46 5.40 -2.46
C GLY A 143 -19.31 5.91 -3.34
N PHE A 144 -19.49 7.06 -3.98
CA PHE A 144 -18.43 7.66 -4.81
C PHE A 144 -17.24 8.07 -3.95
N VAL A 145 -17.48 8.77 -2.85
CA VAL A 145 -16.41 9.20 -1.95
C VAL A 145 -15.74 8.00 -1.26
N LEU A 146 -16.52 6.98 -0.90
CA LEU A 146 -15.93 5.74 -0.37
C LEU A 146 -15.04 5.04 -1.40
N ASP A 147 -15.47 4.94 -2.66
CA ASP A 147 -14.70 4.29 -3.72
C ASP A 147 -13.40 5.06 -4.01
N ASP A 148 -13.43 6.39 -3.98
CA ASP A 148 -12.23 7.23 -4.11
C ASP A 148 -11.24 6.98 -2.96
N LEU A 149 -11.71 6.93 -1.70
CA LEU A 149 -10.86 6.60 -0.55
C LEU A 149 -10.24 5.21 -0.69
N LEU A 150 -11.05 4.19 -0.99
CA LEU A 150 -10.61 2.81 -1.14
C LEU A 150 -9.60 2.65 -2.28
N THR A 151 -9.83 3.32 -3.40
CA THR A 151 -8.92 3.29 -4.56
C THR A 151 -7.57 3.92 -4.20
N ASN A 152 -7.55 5.06 -3.50
CA ASN A 152 -6.30 5.70 -3.11
C ASN A 152 -5.53 4.87 -2.07
N TYR A 153 -6.21 4.24 -1.10
CA TYR A 153 -5.55 3.32 -0.16
C TYR A 153 -4.95 2.10 -0.86
N GLU A 154 -5.68 1.49 -1.81
CA GLU A 154 -5.20 0.38 -2.62
C GLU A 154 -3.94 0.78 -3.40
N ARG A 155 -3.96 1.95 -4.09
CA ARG A 155 -2.81 2.46 -4.85
C ARG A 155 -1.58 2.74 -4.00
N VAL A 156 -1.75 3.31 -2.81
CA VAL A 156 -0.63 3.49 -1.86
C VAL A 156 0.03 2.14 -1.55
N CYS A 157 -0.78 1.09 -1.32
CA CYS A 157 -0.25 -0.24 -1.03
C CYS A 157 0.41 -0.91 -2.23
N ASP A 158 -0.14 -0.73 -3.46
CA ASP A 158 0.48 -1.16 -4.71
C ASP A 158 1.90 -0.57 -4.85
N HIS A 159 2.05 0.74 -4.63
CA HIS A 159 3.36 1.40 -4.69
C HIS A 159 4.31 0.96 -3.58
N CYS A 160 3.80 0.68 -2.38
CA CYS A 160 4.59 0.07 -1.30
C CYS A 160 5.12 -1.31 -1.69
N SER A 161 4.30 -2.14 -2.33
CA SER A 161 4.70 -3.44 -2.85
C SER A 161 5.78 -3.30 -3.92
N ASN A 162 5.61 -2.38 -4.89
CA ASN A 162 6.61 -2.11 -5.92
C ASN A 162 7.98 -1.75 -5.31
N VAL A 163 8.01 -0.84 -4.32
CA VAL A 163 9.24 -0.46 -3.61
C VAL A 163 9.91 -1.67 -2.96
N ALA A 164 9.13 -2.53 -2.28
CA ALA A 164 9.67 -3.69 -1.59
C ALA A 164 10.20 -4.75 -2.56
N VAL A 165 9.46 -5.01 -3.65
CA VAL A 165 9.85 -5.98 -4.69
C VAL A 165 11.10 -5.50 -5.42
N ALA A 166 11.18 -4.21 -5.80
CA ALA A 166 12.37 -3.65 -6.45
C ALA A 166 13.64 -3.83 -5.60
N GLN A 167 13.56 -3.67 -4.28
CA GLN A 167 14.69 -3.93 -3.38
C GLN A 167 15.15 -5.40 -3.43
N ILE A 168 14.18 -6.33 -3.43
CA ILE A 168 14.48 -7.78 -3.43
C ILE A 168 15.11 -8.18 -4.77
N GLU A 169 14.52 -7.74 -5.88
CA GLU A 169 15.00 -8.07 -7.23
C GLU A 169 16.41 -7.56 -7.50
N VAL A 170 16.67 -6.29 -7.17
CA VAL A 170 18.02 -5.73 -7.33
C VAL A 170 19.04 -6.48 -6.50
N ALA A 171 18.69 -6.89 -5.27
CA ALA A 171 19.58 -7.66 -4.42
C ALA A 171 19.85 -9.08 -4.92
N GLN A 172 18.93 -9.65 -5.70
CA GLN A 172 19.05 -10.99 -6.31
C GLN A 172 19.63 -10.96 -7.73
N ASP A 173 20.00 -9.78 -8.26
CA ASP A 173 20.34 -9.56 -9.67
C ASP A 173 19.27 -10.11 -10.64
N SER A 174 18.02 -10.14 -10.21
CA SER A 174 16.84 -10.56 -10.95
C SER A 174 16.01 -9.33 -11.33
N PHE A 175 15.52 -9.27 -12.55
CA PHE A 175 14.70 -8.15 -13.05
C PHE A 175 13.37 -8.62 -13.64
N ASP A 176 12.81 -9.69 -13.08
CA ASP A 176 11.50 -10.20 -13.52
C ASP A 176 10.49 -10.20 -12.36
N THR A 177 9.95 -9.01 -12.08
CA THR A 177 8.94 -8.76 -11.04
C THR A 177 7.75 -9.71 -11.14
N HIS A 178 7.30 -9.98 -12.35
CA HIS A 178 6.16 -10.86 -12.57
C HIS A 178 6.48 -12.32 -12.25
N ALA A 179 7.68 -12.79 -12.57
CA ALA A 179 8.10 -14.13 -12.22
C ALA A 179 8.22 -14.32 -10.70
N TYR A 180 8.86 -13.37 -10.02
CA TYR A 180 9.00 -13.40 -8.56
C TYR A 180 7.65 -13.40 -7.84
N LEU A 181 6.74 -12.48 -8.17
CA LEU A 181 5.41 -12.41 -7.56
C LEU A 181 4.56 -13.64 -7.86
N ASN A 182 4.63 -14.17 -9.08
CA ASN A 182 3.92 -15.39 -9.44
C ASN A 182 4.44 -16.60 -8.66
N GLU A 183 5.76 -16.70 -8.48
CA GLU A 183 6.36 -17.78 -7.69
C GLU A 183 5.97 -17.68 -6.22
N LEU A 184 5.93 -16.49 -5.62
CA LEU A 184 5.46 -16.27 -4.25
C LEU A 184 3.99 -16.66 -4.07
N ARG A 185 3.13 -16.20 -4.98
CA ARG A 185 1.66 -16.37 -4.86
C ARG A 185 1.17 -17.73 -5.30
N HIS A 186 1.83 -18.38 -6.27
CA HIS A 186 1.36 -19.60 -6.93
C HIS A 186 2.41 -20.71 -7.01
N GLY A 187 3.64 -20.46 -6.55
CA GLY A 187 4.70 -21.47 -6.52
C GLY A 187 4.34 -22.59 -5.55
N ASN A 188 4.26 -23.82 -6.06
CA ASN A 188 4.04 -24.99 -5.24
C ASN A 188 5.40 -25.42 -4.63
N ASP A 189 5.46 -25.54 -3.30
CA ASP A 189 6.54 -26.14 -2.52
C ASP A 189 7.88 -25.36 -2.44
N THR A 190 7.89 -24.03 -2.63
CA THR A 190 9.05 -23.21 -2.25
C THR A 190 8.92 -22.69 -0.81
N LYS A 191 10.05 -22.57 -0.10
CA LYS A 191 10.05 -22.02 1.26
C LYS A 191 9.54 -20.58 1.30
N GLU A 192 9.80 -19.82 0.26
CA GLU A 192 9.35 -18.44 0.08
C GLU A 192 7.82 -18.39 -0.04
N SER A 193 7.21 -19.28 -0.81
CA SER A 193 5.76 -19.38 -0.95
C SER A 193 5.07 -19.84 0.34
N GLU A 194 5.64 -20.83 1.05
CA GLU A 194 5.14 -21.26 2.37
C GLU A 194 5.18 -20.11 3.39
N GLU A 195 6.27 -19.34 3.41
CA GLU A 195 6.42 -18.19 4.30
C GLU A 195 5.45 -17.07 3.94
N PHE A 196 5.23 -16.81 2.64
CA PHE A 196 4.24 -15.86 2.16
C PHE A 196 2.84 -16.21 2.67
N HIS A 197 2.37 -17.44 2.46
CA HIS A 197 1.04 -17.89 2.89
C HIS A 197 0.88 -17.84 4.40
N ARG A 198 1.90 -18.26 5.16
CA ARG A 198 1.88 -18.18 6.62
C ARG A 198 1.77 -16.73 7.14
N ARG A 199 2.42 -15.77 6.46
CA ARG A 199 2.31 -14.34 6.79
C ARG A 199 0.96 -13.77 6.38
N LEU A 200 0.46 -14.16 5.22
CA LEU A 200 -0.86 -13.80 4.72
C LEU A 200 -1.94 -14.17 5.74
N ASP A 201 -1.94 -15.41 6.23
CA ASP A 201 -2.92 -15.88 7.21
C ASP A 201 -2.83 -15.10 8.54
N ARG A 202 -1.61 -14.81 9.01
CA ARG A 202 -1.41 -13.96 10.21
C ARG A 202 -1.94 -12.54 10.02
N TYR A 203 -1.81 -11.96 8.84
CA TYR A 203 -2.36 -10.63 8.57
C TYR A 203 -3.88 -10.66 8.45
N ARG A 204 -4.47 -11.71 7.87
CA ARG A 204 -5.91 -11.92 7.87
C ARG A 204 -6.47 -12.01 9.30
N GLU A 205 -5.83 -12.76 10.17
CA GLU A 205 -6.18 -12.85 11.60
C GLU A 205 -6.05 -11.50 12.34
N ARG A 206 -5.05 -10.69 11.96
CA ARG A 206 -4.79 -9.41 12.61
C ARG A 206 -5.77 -8.31 12.18
N TYR A 207 -6.17 -8.30 10.91
CA TYR A 207 -7.01 -7.26 10.31
C TYR A 207 -8.42 -7.78 10.02
N LEU A 208 -9.07 -8.34 11.05
CA LEU A 208 -10.46 -8.77 11.00
C LEU A 208 -11.41 -7.61 11.25
N PHE A 209 -12.52 -7.57 10.53
CA PHE A 209 -13.59 -6.63 10.86
C PHE A 209 -14.25 -7.00 12.20
N PRO A 210 -14.78 -6.01 12.95
CA PRO A 210 -15.36 -6.25 14.29
C PRO A 210 -16.46 -7.30 14.34
N GLU A 211 -17.26 -7.42 13.29
CA GLU A 211 -18.29 -8.45 13.17
C GLU A 211 -17.73 -9.87 13.17
N ASN A 212 -16.57 -10.06 12.59
CA ASN A 212 -15.89 -11.36 12.54
C ASN A 212 -15.15 -11.67 13.85
N GLN A 213 -14.70 -10.65 14.59
CA GLN A 213 -14.07 -10.83 15.90
C GLN A 213 -15.04 -11.39 16.94
N SER A 214 -16.33 -11.00 16.87
CA SER A 214 -17.35 -11.50 17.80
C SER A 214 -17.74 -12.96 17.54
N ALA A 215 -17.52 -13.52 16.35
CA ALA A 215 -17.82 -14.91 16.04
C ALA A 215 -16.76 -15.89 16.57
N GLU A 216 -15.48 -15.48 16.62
CA GLU A 216 -14.39 -16.32 17.11
C GLU A 216 -14.31 -16.40 18.65
N ASP A 217 -14.85 -15.40 19.37
CA ASP A 217 -14.88 -15.41 20.84
C ASP A 217 -15.97 -16.33 21.43
N PHE A 218 -16.92 -16.80 20.63
CA PHE A 218 -17.96 -17.73 21.09
C PHE A 218 -17.58 -19.20 20.95
N ASP A 219 -16.48 -19.54 20.26
CA ASP A 219 -16.01 -20.92 20.07
C ASP A 219 -14.80 -21.30 20.97
N LYS A 220 -14.47 -20.48 21.98
CA LYS A 220 -13.47 -20.76 23.02
C LYS A 220 -14.12 -20.92 24.39
#